data_8e612a874e244fe0818186c18f634d04
#
_entry.id   8e612a874e244fe0818186c18f634d04
#
_cell.length_a   1.000
_cell.length_b   1.000
_cell.length_c   1.000
_cell.angle_alpha   90.00
_cell.angle_beta   90.00
_cell.angle_gamma   90.00
#
_symmetry.space_group_name_H-M   'P 1'
#
loop_
_entity.id
_entity.type
_entity.pdbx_description
1 polymer ?
#
loop_
_entity_poly.entity_id
_entity_poly.type
_entity_poly.pdbx_seq_one_letter_code
_entity_poly.pdbx_strand_id
1 'polypeptide(L)'
;MQLSGRKTLVLGAGKSGVASARFLAERGAVVALHDRKPVAEWSEAARSLKEKNVGLISDDLPSWLLDQIDLVVISPGIPTNTIPARYVDRKDGEVIGEIELAYR
;
A
#
# COMPACT_ATOMS: atom_id res chain seq x y z
N MET A 1 7.14 1.47 15.72
CA MET A 1 6.20 0.56 15.01
C MET A 1 6.96 -0.65 14.51
N GLN A 2 6.44 -1.83 14.76
CA GLN A 2 6.99 -3.06 14.22
C GLN A 2 6.40 -3.35 12.85
N LEU A 3 7.22 -3.41 11.81
CA LEU A 3 6.75 -3.60 10.44
C LEU A 3 6.90 -5.03 9.94
N SER A 4 7.83 -5.79 10.51
CA SER A 4 8.08 -7.16 10.06
C SER A 4 6.82 -8.02 10.18
N GLY A 5 6.43 -8.63 9.07
CA GLY A 5 5.24 -9.49 9.01
C GLY A 5 3.91 -8.75 8.90
N ARG A 6 3.89 -7.42 9.03
CA ARG A 6 2.65 -6.66 8.88
C ARG A 6 2.19 -6.69 7.43
N LYS A 7 0.89 -6.91 7.25
CA LYS A 7 0.28 -6.90 5.92
C LYS A 7 -0.14 -5.49 5.59
N THR A 8 0.53 -4.88 4.62
CA THR A 8 0.37 -3.47 4.31
C THR A 8 -0.12 -3.27 2.89
N LEU A 9 -0.92 -2.23 2.71
CA LEU A 9 -1.41 -1.81 1.39
C LEU A 9 -0.99 -0.38 1.17
N VAL A 10 -0.28 -0.12 0.06
CA VAL A 10 0.11 1.23 -0.33
C VAL A 10 -0.78 1.67 -1.48
N LEU A 11 -1.47 2.78 -1.32
CA LEU A 11 -2.36 3.33 -2.33
C LEU A 11 -1.65 4.41 -3.14
N GLY A 12 -1.55 4.19 -4.45
CA GLY A 12 -0.89 5.08 -5.38
C GLY A 12 0.49 4.59 -5.76
N ALA A 13 0.70 4.35 -7.06
CA ALA A 13 1.96 3.82 -7.60
C ALA A 13 2.87 4.90 -8.18
N GLY A 14 2.73 6.15 -7.73
CA GLY A 14 3.62 7.23 -8.08
C GLY A 14 4.93 7.13 -7.31
N LYS A 15 5.80 8.14 -7.46
CA LYS A 15 7.11 8.15 -6.79
C LYS A 15 7.03 7.88 -5.30
N SER A 16 6.10 8.55 -4.63
CA SER A 16 5.94 8.42 -3.18
C SER A 16 5.47 7.03 -2.78
N GLY A 17 4.50 6.48 -3.52
CA GLY A 17 3.98 5.15 -3.25
C GLY A 17 5.05 4.08 -3.45
N VAL A 18 5.84 4.21 -4.51
CA VAL A 18 6.95 3.29 -4.78
C VAL A 18 7.98 3.34 -3.66
N ALA A 19 8.34 4.54 -3.20
CA ALA A 19 9.30 4.70 -2.11
C ALA A 19 8.77 4.08 -0.81
N SER A 20 7.49 4.31 -0.50
CA SER A 20 6.87 3.72 0.69
C SER A 20 6.83 2.20 0.62
N ALA A 21 6.44 1.65 -0.53
CA ALA A 21 6.37 0.21 -0.71
C ALA A 21 7.75 -0.43 -0.55
N ARG A 22 8.77 0.19 -1.13
CA ARG A 22 10.15 -0.31 -1.00
C ARG A 22 10.61 -0.27 0.46
N PHE A 23 10.35 0.85 1.14
CA PHE A 23 10.71 1.02 2.54
C PHE A 23 10.09 -0.09 3.41
N LEU A 24 8.80 -0.35 3.21
CA LEU A 24 8.09 -1.36 3.98
C LEU A 24 8.61 -2.76 3.67
N ALA A 25 8.83 -3.06 2.40
CA ALA A 25 9.34 -4.37 1.99
C ALA A 25 10.73 -4.64 2.57
N GLU A 26 11.60 -3.63 2.59
CA GLU A 26 12.95 -3.76 3.14
C GLU A 26 12.94 -4.02 4.65
N ARG A 27 11.84 -3.68 5.32
CA ARG A 27 11.69 -3.92 6.75
C ARG A 27 10.90 -5.18 7.06
N GLY A 28 10.66 -6.01 6.06
CA GLY A 28 10.04 -7.31 6.24
C GLY A 28 8.52 -7.31 6.24
N ALA A 29 7.89 -6.20 5.90
CA ALA A 29 6.45 -6.16 5.78
C ALA A 29 6.00 -6.91 4.53
N VAL A 30 4.77 -7.44 4.57
CA VAL A 30 4.12 -8.01 3.39
C VAL A 30 3.38 -6.86 2.71
N VAL A 31 3.78 -6.50 1.48
CA VAL A 31 3.33 -5.26 0.84
C VAL A 31 2.54 -5.55 -0.42
N ALA A 32 1.42 -4.86 -0.60
CA ALA A 32 0.70 -4.75 -1.85
C ALA A 32 0.67 -3.28 -2.27
N LEU A 33 0.99 -3.01 -3.52
CA LEU A 33 0.95 -1.66 -4.09
C LEU A 33 -0.20 -1.59 -5.08
N HIS A 34 -1.06 -0.61 -4.92
CA HIS A 34 -2.26 -0.45 -5.72
C HIS A 34 -2.30 0.88 -6.46
N ASP A 35 -2.78 0.84 -7.70
CA ASP A 35 -3.15 2.04 -8.46
C ASP A 35 -4.29 1.67 -9.39
N ARG A 36 -5.09 2.66 -9.79
CA ARG A 36 -6.19 2.44 -10.72
C ARG A 36 -5.70 2.17 -12.14
N LYS A 37 -4.53 2.69 -12.48
CA LYS A 37 -3.96 2.45 -13.81
C LYS A 37 -3.54 0.99 -13.96
N PRO A 38 -3.65 0.43 -15.16
CA PRO A 38 -3.11 -0.91 -15.41
C PRO A 38 -1.62 -0.97 -15.07
N VAL A 39 -1.19 -2.10 -14.53
CA VAL A 39 0.22 -2.28 -14.13
C VAL A 39 1.18 -1.99 -15.27
N ALA A 40 0.79 -2.31 -16.51
CA ALA A 40 1.61 -2.06 -17.67
C ALA A 40 1.94 -0.57 -17.89
N GLU A 41 1.12 0.33 -17.33
CA GLU A 41 1.33 1.77 -17.43
C GLU A 41 2.10 2.35 -16.24
N TRP A 42 2.44 1.54 -15.26
CA TRP A 42 3.22 2.00 -14.10
C TRP A 42 4.67 2.23 -14.51
N SER A 43 5.39 3.04 -13.72
CA SER A 43 6.81 3.27 -13.95
C SER A 43 7.59 1.96 -13.82
N GLU A 44 8.77 1.93 -14.43
CA GLU A 44 9.65 0.76 -14.31
C GLU A 44 10.01 0.50 -12.85
N ALA A 45 10.25 1.56 -12.08
CA ALA A 45 10.55 1.43 -10.66
C ALA A 45 9.41 0.75 -9.90
N ALA A 46 8.16 1.12 -10.20
CA ALA A 46 7.00 0.50 -9.57
C ALA A 46 6.87 -0.99 -9.95
N ARG A 47 7.03 -1.29 -11.25
CA ARG A 47 6.91 -2.67 -11.72
C ARG A 47 8.02 -3.56 -11.19
N SER A 48 9.22 -3.01 -11.00
CA SER A 48 10.36 -3.78 -10.50
C SER A 48 10.19 -4.21 -9.04
N LEU A 49 9.28 -3.61 -8.30
CA LEU A 49 8.99 -4.01 -6.93
C LEU A 49 8.48 -5.44 -6.83
N LYS A 50 7.96 -5.98 -7.91
CA LYS A 50 7.56 -7.38 -7.97
C LYS A 50 8.72 -8.31 -7.58
N GLU A 51 9.93 -7.94 -7.93
CA GLU A 51 11.13 -8.72 -7.60
C GLU A 51 11.43 -8.72 -6.10
N LYS A 52 10.85 -7.77 -5.37
CA LYS A 52 10.98 -7.69 -3.91
C LYS A 52 9.75 -8.27 -3.20
N ASN A 53 8.98 -9.08 -3.92
CA ASN A 53 7.76 -9.72 -3.41
C ASN A 53 6.64 -8.74 -3.04
N VAL A 54 6.64 -7.57 -3.66
CA VAL A 54 5.53 -6.63 -3.54
C VAL A 54 4.44 -7.02 -4.52
N GLY A 55 3.21 -7.21 -4.02
CA GLY A 55 2.07 -7.49 -4.89
C GLY A 55 1.65 -6.24 -5.64
N LEU A 56 1.46 -6.34 -6.95
CA LEU A 56 1.03 -5.22 -7.79
C LEU A 56 -0.44 -5.43 -8.16
N ILE A 57 -1.29 -4.48 -7.75
CA ILE A 57 -2.74 -4.59 -7.92
C ILE A 57 -3.27 -3.38 -8.66
N SER A 58 -4.01 -3.62 -9.75
CA SER A 58 -4.67 -2.54 -10.48
C SER A 58 -6.18 -2.64 -10.33
N ASP A 59 -6.88 -1.58 -10.73
CA ASP A 59 -8.35 -1.51 -10.71
C ASP A 59 -8.91 -1.59 -9.28
N ASP A 60 -9.98 -2.37 -9.08
CA ASP A 60 -10.66 -2.44 -7.79
C ASP A 60 -9.89 -3.28 -6.79
N LEU A 61 -9.97 -2.91 -5.51
CA LEU A 61 -9.34 -3.67 -4.44
C LEU A 61 -10.23 -4.87 -4.09
N PRO A 62 -9.65 -6.09 -4.10
CA PRO A 62 -10.42 -7.27 -3.71
C PRO A 62 -10.82 -7.21 -2.24
N SER A 63 -12.05 -7.63 -1.94
CA SER A 63 -12.55 -7.62 -0.55
C SER A 63 -11.72 -8.51 0.36
N TRP A 64 -11.32 -9.68 -0.14
CA TRP A 64 -10.53 -10.62 0.68
C TRP A 64 -9.19 -10.02 1.09
N LEU A 65 -8.60 -9.18 0.23
CA LEU A 65 -7.34 -8.51 0.54
C LEU A 65 -7.52 -7.54 1.70
N LEU A 66 -8.60 -6.75 1.64
CA LEU A 66 -8.88 -5.75 2.69
C LEU A 66 -9.07 -6.40 4.06
N ASP A 67 -9.61 -7.61 4.09
CA ASP A 67 -9.81 -8.33 5.34
C ASP A 67 -8.49 -8.75 6.00
N GLN A 68 -7.42 -8.82 5.22
CA GLN A 68 -6.12 -9.26 5.71
C GLN A 68 -5.15 -8.12 5.99
N ILE A 69 -5.46 -6.91 5.53
CA ILE A 69 -4.55 -5.77 5.65
C ILE A 69 -4.58 -5.21 7.06
N ASP A 70 -3.40 -5.00 7.63
CA ASP A 70 -3.23 -4.40 8.96
C ASP A 70 -2.96 -2.91 8.90
N LEU A 71 -2.39 -2.44 7.80
CA LEU A 71 -1.96 -1.05 7.66
C LEU A 71 -2.17 -0.59 6.23
N VAL A 72 -2.77 0.58 6.06
CA VAL A 72 -2.89 1.23 4.76
C VAL A 72 -2.06 2.52 4.77
N VAL A 73 -1.20 2.68 3.77
CA VAL A 73 -0.42 3.90 3.58
C VAL A 73 -0.98 4.64 2.38
N ILE A 74 -1.33 5.90 2.57
CA ILE A 74 -1.93 6.72 1.52
C ILE A 74 -0.92 7.73 1.01
N SER A 75 -0.72 7.77 -0.32
CA SER A 75 0.10 8.79 -0.96
C SER A 75 -0.63 10.13 -0.98
N PRO A 76 0.10 11.25 -0.91
CA PRO A 76 -0.50 12.57 -1.11
C PRO A 76 -1.23 12.64 -2.47
N GLY A 77 -2.40 13.25 -2.48
CA GLY A 77 -3.19 13.36 -3.69
C GLY A 77 -4.16 12.23 -3.93
N ILE A 78 -4.06 11.13 -3.18
CA ILE A 78 -5.05 10.06 -3.25
C ILE A 78 -6.20 10.43 -2.32
N PRO A 79 -7.45 10.51 -2.83
CA PRO A 79 -8.59 10.82 -1.97
C PRO A 79 -8.78 9.75 -0.88
N THR A 80 -9.08 10.20 0.33
CA THR A 80 -9.30 9.27 1.44
C THR A 80 -10.50 8.35 1.21
N ASN A 81 -11.47 8.79 0.39
CA ASN A 81 -12.63 7.96 0.06
C ASN A 81 -12.28 6.77 -0.84
N THR A 82 -11.04 6.67 -1.30
CA THR A 82 -10.55 5.49 -2.02
C THR A 82 -10.53 4.27 -1.12
N ILE A 83 -10.41 4.49 0.20
CA ILE A 83 -10.39 3.41 1.18
C ILE A 83 -11.83 3.00 1.47
N PRO A 84 -12.20 1.73 1.27
CA PRO A 84 -13.55 1.28 1.59
C PRO A 84 -13.91 1.50 3.06
N ALA A 85 -15.16 1.91 3.31
CA ALA A 85 -15.63 2.18 4.67
C ALA A 85 -15.47 0.97 5.58
N ARG A 86 -15.65 -0.23 5.04
CA ARG A 86 -15.52 -1.46 5.84
C ARG A 86 -14.12 -1.62 6.44
N TYR A 87 -13.08 -1.12 5.76
CA TYR A 87 -11.73 -1.16 6.31
C TYR A 87 -11.59 -0.12 7.43
N VAL A 88 -12.10 1.09 7.20
CA VAL A 88 -12.01 2.18 8.18
C VAL A 88 -12.71 1.79 9.47
N ASP A 89 -13.80 1.02 9.37
CA ASP A 89 -14.59 0.61 10.52
C ASP A 89 -13.98 -0.56 11.31
N ARG A 90 -12.91 -1.18 10.82
CA ARG A 90 -12.25 -2.27 11.52
C ARG A 90 -11.52 -1.73 12.75
N LYS A 91 -11.62 -2.47 13.85
CA LYS A 91 -10.96 -2.06 15.10
C LYS A 91 -9.46 -2.16 15.04
N ASP A 92 -8.94 -3.12 14.27
CA ASP A 92 -7.51 -3.37 14.15
C ASP A 92 -6.90 -2.80 12.87
N GLY A 93 -7.70 -2.15 12.04
CA GLY A 93 -7.21 -1.50 10.83
C GLY A 93 -6.54 -0.17 11.14
N GLU A 94 -5.46 0.12 10.46
CA GLU A 94 -4.74 1.38 10.62
C GLU A 94 -4.51 2.04 9.26
N VAL A 95 -4.72 3.35 9.19
CA VAL A 95 -4.49 4.14 7.97
C VAL A 95 -3.54 5.27 8.32
N ILE A 96 -2.42 5.39 7.59
CA ILE A 96 -1.46 6.47 7.80
C ILE A 96 -1.06 7.09 6.47
N GLY A 97 -0.64 8.35 6.53
CA GLY A 97 -0.04 9.01 5.38
C GLY A 97 1.45 8.67 5.30
N GLU A 98 2.06 8.99 4.16
CA GLU A 98 3.49 8.72 3.95
C GLU A 98 4.36 9.49 4.92
N ILE A 99 3.99 10.73 5.24
CA ILE A 99 4.76 11.54 6.18
C ILE A 99 4.75 10.88 7.56
N GLU A 100 3.62 10.37 7.98
CA GLU A 100 3.50 9.65 9.25
C GLU A 100 4.37 8.40 9.27
N LEU A 101 4.39 7.68 8.15
CA LEU A 101 5.24 6.49 8.02
C LEU A 101 6.72 6.84 8.23
N ALA A 102 7.17 7.96 7.69
CA ALA A 102 8.56 8.38 7.79
C ALA A 102 9.00 8.66 9.23
N TYR A 103 8.06 8.99 10.11
CA TYR A 103 8.34 9.30 11.51
C TYR A 103 8.13 8.11 12.45
N ARG A 104 7.80 6.96 11.92
CA ARG A 104 7.64 5.74 12.72
C ARG A 104 8.85 4.84 12.59
#